data_561ec87a9ce79de0aff6b1c103c3964d
#
_entry.id   561ec87a9ce79de0aff6b1c103c3964d
#
_cell.length_a   1.000
_cell.length_b   1.000
_cell.length_c   1.000
_cell.angle_alpha   90.00
_cell.angle_beta   90.00
_cell.angle_gamma   90.00
#
_symmetry.space_group_name_H-M   'P 1'
#
loop_
_entity.id
_entity.type
_entity.pdbx_description
1 polymer ?
#
loop_
_entity_poly.entity_id
_entity_poly.type
_entity_poly.pdbx_seq_one_letter_code
_entity_poly.pdbx_strand_id
1 'polypeptide(L)'
;MRFAKTFFLLLCCLKLLSQDLIQLKGEGEILISQEKLKELGQRSDLETYREHYAIRGLFQEVQLELNLNNPQVSPKLKSILTFSQPKLQLDLFLNFNNFSSEDQLFLATEKGIKTIPTKAETFLLSNFSADDSLLFKDQFPFNNSNISINGLIFNQQDSSAVIDDFGDAGTCQVNAICSVATNNELSRATTRILWINGSLAGWCTGTLINNTAFDAKPYVLSAEHCALASSMVSANDLNRWVFFFNYLNPNCEGPNQESNILEQQILGASLRARSNDNGGDFGSDFLLLELNQNIPASYQAYFAGWNRSEFISSYGDCFHHPSGDAQKISIYREKPSITSYGGSIPNTHLEVYWQQSRVGYGTTEGGSSGSALLDRDGLIIGTLTGGSSSCQQTELSDLYGRFSFSWKSNGDFPSQQLAPWLDPLELGNLRLQGLANGDSLNRTILNTISLFPNPVEKGRAEIEGFNNLQSPVRIQLFSLAGEALQETYATPFAYGTIPLNLEAFKNGLYILRISQIDQQKTLKIWIL
;
A
#
# COMPACT_ATOMS: atom_id res chain seq x y z
N MET A 1 -12.56 -36.60 -36.46
CA MET A 1 -12.58 -35.21 -36.96
C MET A 1 -13.91 -34.43 -36.82
N ARG A 2 -15.04 -35.08 -36.51
CA ARG A 2 -16.34 -34.38 -36.29
C ARG A 2 -16.56 -33.90 -34.84
N PHE A 3 -15.92 -34.49 -33.85
CA PHE A 3 -16.06 -34.09 -32.45
C PHE A 3 -15.33 -32.78 -32.09
N ALA A 4 -14.22 -32.44 -32.77
CA ALA A 4 -13.47 -31.24 -32.49
C ALA A 4 -14.14 -29.93 -33.00
N LYS A 5 -14.93 -30.05 -34.10
CA LYS A 5 -15.67 -28.90 -34.64
C LYS A 5 -16.86 -28.48 -33.78
N THR A 6 -17.54 -29.46 -33.16
CA THR A 6 -18.71 -29.19 -32.29
C THR A 6 -18.26 -28.57 -30.96
N PHE A 7 -17.09 -28.97 -30.43
CA PHE A 7 -16.56 -28.39 -29.20
C PHE A 7 -16.07 -26.95 -29.40
N PHE A 8 -15.48 -26.64 -30.58
CA PHE A 8 -15.04 -25.29 -30.89
C PHE A 8 -16.20 -24.31 -31.15
N LEU A 9 -17.31 -24.79 -31.74
CA LEU A 9 -18.54 -23.99 -31.88
C LEU A 9 -19.24 -23.76 -30.53
N LEU A 10 -19.20 -24.73 -29.62
CA LEU A 10 -19.77 -24.56 -28.26
C LEU A 10 -18.96 -23.57 -27.44
N LEU A 11 -17.61 -23.57 -27.54
CA LEU A 11 -16.76 -22.57 -26.87
C LEU A 11 -16.93 -21.17 -27.47
N CYS A 12 -17.11 -21.04 -28.79
CA CYS A 12 -17.42 -19.74 -29.41
C CYS A 12 -18.82 -19.23 -29.02
N CYS A 13 -19.83 -20.14 -28.93
CA CYS A 13 -21.15 -19.73 -28.46
C CYS A 13 -21.16 -19.38 -26.97
N LEU A 14 -20.38 -20.05 -26.12
CA LEU A 14 -20.24 -19.68 -24.70
C LEU A 14 -19.52 -18.34 -24.50
N LYS A 15 -18.54 -17.98 -25.36
CA LYS A 15 -17.92 -16.64 -25.35
C LYS A 15 -18.84 -15.54 -25.86
N LEU A 16 -19.71 -15.82 -26.84
CA LEU A 16 -20.72 -14.88 -27.34
C LEU A 16 -21.84 -14.67 -26.30
N LEU A 17 -22.26 -15.70 -25.58
CA LEU A 17 -23.27 -15.59 -24.52
C LEU A 17 -22.80 -14.78 -23.30
N SER A 18 -21.49 -14.73 -22.99
CA SER A 18 -20.98 -13.96 -21.86
C SER A 18 -20.90 -12.44 -22.14
N GLN A 19 -20.81 -12.03 -23.40
CA GLN A 19 -20.80 -10.62 -23.78
C GLN A 19 -22.19 -9.98 -23.80
N ASP A 20 -23.25 -10.76 -23.93
CA ASP A 20 -24.63 -10.27 -24.00
C ASP A 20 -25.30 -10.09 -22.63
N LEU A 21 -24.68 -10.51 -21.54
CA LEU A 21 -25.25 -10.44 -20.18
C LEU A 21 -25.15 -9.04 -19.54
N ILE A 22 -24.21 -8.24 -20.01
CA ILE A 22 -24.00 -6.85 -19.56
C ILE A 22 -23.80 -5.99 -20.81
N GLN A 23 -24.68 -5.01 -21.03
CA GLN A 23 -24.69 -4.18 -22.22
C GLN A 23 -24.88 -2.70 -21.89
N LEU A 24 -24.37 -1.82 -22.74
CA LEU A 24 -24.77 -0.41 -22.78
C LEU A 24 -25.92 -0.22 -23.74
N LYS A 25 -27.01 0.39 -23.27
CA LYS A 25 -28.18 0.71 -24.07
C LYS A 25 -28.31 2.22 -24.28
N GLY A 26 -28.63 2.62 -25.50
CA GLY A 26 -28.93 4.01 -25.83
C GLY A 26 -27.79 4.99 -25.52
N GLU A 27 -28.04 5.95 -24.65
CA GLU A 27 -27.09 7.03 -24.30
C GLU A 27 -26.17 6.68 -23.12
N GLY A 28 -25.97 5.41 -22.77
CA GLY A 28 -25.03 4.98 -21.72
C GLY A 28 -25.68 4.38 -20.48
N GLU A 29 -26.81 3.68 -20.61
CA GLU A 29 -27.40 2.92 -19.52
C GLU A 29 -26.75 1.53 -19.42
N ILE A 30 -26.20 1.16 -18.25
CA ILE A 30 -25.71 -0.20 -17.99
C ILE A 30 -26.92 -1.10 -17.72
N LEU A 31 -27.10 -2.10 -18.56
CA LEU A 31 -28.10 -3.15 -18.39
C LEU A 31 -27.43 -4.44 -17.98
N ILE A 32 -27.93 -5.05 -16.91
CA ILE A 32 -27.52 -6.36 -16.44
C ILE A 32 -28.69 -7.32 -16.64
N SER A 33 -28.45 -8.44 -17.32
CA SER A 33 -29.49 -9.42 -17.58
C SER A 33 -30.01 -10.07 -16.29
N GLN A 34 -31.28 -10.50 -16.29
CA GLN A 34 -31.88 -11.23 -15.16
C GLN A 34 -31.14 -12.54 -14.87
N GLU A 35 -30.57 -13.15 -15.89
CA GLU A 35 -29.75 -14.36 -15.76
C GLU A 35 -28.46 -14.08 -14.98
N LYS A 36 -27.77 -12.96 -15.28
CA LYS A 36 -26.57 -12.54 -14.54
C LYS A 36 -26.88 -12.15 -13.11
N LEU A 37 -27.98 -11.46 -12.86
CA LEU A 37 -28.42 -11.13 -11.50
C LEU A 37 -28.72 -12.40 -10.69
N LYS A 38 -29.32 -13.42 -11.32
CA LYS A 38 -29.57 -14.71 -10.69
C LYS A 38 -28.28 -15.48 -10.40
N GLU A 39 -27.32 -15.47 -11.33
CA GLU A 39 -25.99 -16.05 -11.13
C GLU A 39 -25.28 -15.41 -9.93
N LEU A 40 -25.27 -14.07 -9.85
CA LEU A 40 -24.68 -13.33 -8.74
C LEU A 40 -25.34 -13.66 -7.40
N GLY A 41 -26.67 -13.84 -7.37
CA GLY A 41 -27.42 -14.18 -6.15
C GLY A 41 -27.30 -15.64 -5.70
N GLN A 42 -26.75 -16.54 -6.52
CA GLN A 42 -26.61 -17.96 -6.21
C GLN A 42 -25.20 -18.40 -5.78
N ARG A 43 -24.25 -17.46 -5.66
CA ARG A 43 -22.86 -17.73 -5.28
C ARG A 43 -22.74 -18.00 -3.77
N SER A 44 -23.11 -19.22 -3.33
CA SER A 44 -22.95 -19.68 -1.94
C SER A 44 -21.49 -19.86 -1.53
N ASP A 45 -20.57 -19.98 -2.49
CA ASP A 45 -19.12 -20.08 -2.26
C ASP A 45 -18.52 -18.79 -1.66
N LEU A 46 -19.15 -17.63 -1.84
CA LEU A 46 -18.70 -16.37 -1.23
C LEU A 46 -18.68 -16.39 0.30
N GLU A 47 -19.61 -17.10 0.94
CA GLU A 47 -19.65 -17.19 2.40
C GLU A 47 -18.38 -17.86 2.95
N THR A 48 -17.88 -18.91 2.28
CA THR A 48 -16.63 -19.58 2.66
C THR A 48 -15.43 -18.65 2.59
N TYR A 49 -15.39 -17.77 1.58
CA TYR A 49 -14.31 -16.78 1.48
C TYR A 49 -14.46 -15.64 2.49
N ARG A 50 -15.69 -15.24 2.85
CA ARG A 50 -15.95 -14.17 3.83
C ARG A 50 -15.45 -14.50 5.23
N GLU A 51 -15.34 -15.76 5.58
CA GLU A 51 -14.76 -16.19 6.88
C GLU A 51 -13.27 -15.86 6.99
N HIS A 52 -12.55 -15.75 5.85
CA HIS A 52 -11.10 -15.57 5.81
C HIS A 52 -10.66 -14.25 5.16
N TYR A 53 -11.53 -13.62 4.36
CA TYR A 53 -11.22 -12.42 3.58
C TYR A 53 -12.31 -11.36 3.70
N ALA A 54 -11.93 -10.09 3.74
CA ALA A 54 -12.87 -8.98 3.58
C ALA A 54 -13.30 -8.87 2.10
N ILE A 55 -14.32 -9.62 1.71
CA ILE A 55 -14.80 -9.65 0.33
C ILE A 55 -15.62 -8.39 0.02
N ARG A 56 -15.19 -7.64 -0.98
CA ARG A 56 -15.89 -6.48 -1.55
C ARG A 56 -17.03 -6.93 -2.47
N GLY A 57 -16.77 -7.85 -3.36
CA GLY A 57 -17.76 -8.29 -4.33
C GLY A 57 -17.22 -9.24 -5.41
N LEU A 58 -18.01 -9.43 -6.45
CA LEU A 58 -17.65 -10.23 -7.61
C LEU A 58 -17.13 -9.35 -8.74
N PHE A 59 -15.90 -9.59 -9.18
CA PHE A 59 -15.30 -8.94 -10.33
C PHE A 59 -15.73 -9.58 -11.64
N GLN A 60 -16.09 -8.75 -12.61
CA GLN A 60 -16.39 -9.15 -13.98
C GLN A 60 -15.61 -8.28 -14.96
N GLU A 61 -14.77 -8.90 -15.79
CA GLU A 61 -14.16 -8.21 -16.92
C GLU A 61 -15.22 -7.91 -17.97
N VAL A 62 -15.26 -6.66 -18.44
CA VAL A 62 -16.16 -6.20 -19.50
C VAL A 62 -15.39 -5.29 -20.45
N GLN A 63 -15.94 -5.06 -21.64
CA GLN A 63 -15.42 -4.06 -22.56
C GLN A 63 -16.58 -3.25 -23.09
N LEU A 64 -16.88 -2.14 -22.43
CA LEU A 64 -17.97 -1.25 -22.78
C LEU A 64 -17.39 0.13 -23.14
N GLU A 65 -17.78 0.68 -24.28
CA GLU A 65 -17.33 2.00 -24.73
C GLU A 65 -18.44 3.04 -24.63
N LEU A 66 -18.16 4.15 -23.93
CA LEU A 66 -19.09 5.27 -23.81
C LEU A 66 -18.93 6.18 -25.04
N ASN A 67 -20.01 6.36 -25.80
CA ASN A 67 -20.00 7.21 -26.97
C ASN A 67 -20.15 8.69 -26.55
N LEU A 68 -19.06 9.44 -26.61
CA LEU A 68 -19.03 10.87 -26.33
C LEU A 68 -19.37 11.73 -27.55
N ASN A 69 -19.49 11.15 -28.76
CA ASN A 69 -19.59 11.82 -30.05
C ASN A 69 -21.05 12.09 -30.53
N ASN A 70 -21.94 12.57 -29.66
CA ASN A 70 -23.29 12.92 -30.15
C ASN A 70 -23.39 14.41 -30.49
N PRO A 71 -23.57 14.79 -31.77
CA PRO A 71 -23.49 16.21 -32.25
C PRO A 71 -24.64 17.12 -31.83
N GLN A 72 -25.62 16.67 -31.07
CA GLN A 72 -26.81 17.45 -30.72
C GLN A 72 -26.80 18.11 -29.34
N VAL A 73 -25.65 18.25 -28.66
CA VAL A 73 -25.63 18.69 -27.27
C VAL A 73 -25.11 20.11 -27.11
N SER A 74 -25.99 20.97 -26.64
CA SER A 74 -25.77 22.28 -26.00
C SER A 74 -24.69 22.22 -24.89
N PRO A 75 -24.01 23.33 -24.50
CA PRO A 75 -22.93 23.37 -23.49
C PRO A 75 -23.40 23.10 -22.07
N LYS A 76 -24.33 22.19 -21.88
CA LYS A 76 -24.80 21.70 -20.57
C LYS A 76 -24.16 20.34 -20.25
N LEU A 77 -23.93 20.07 -18.96
CA LEU A 77 -23.56 18.77 -18.48
C LEU A 77 -24.48 17.70 -19.08
N LYS A 78 -23.88 16.67 -19.68
CA LYS A 78 -24.60 15.54 -20.26
C LYS A 78 -24.35 14.29 -19.44
N SER A 79 -25.41 13.58 -19.08
CA SER A 79 -25.29 12.23 -18.52
C SER A 79 -24.76 11.27 -19.59
N ILE A 80 -23.63 10.65 -19.33
CA ILE A 80 -22.99 9.69 -20.24
C ILE A 80 -23.11 8.25 -19.73
N LEU A 81 -23.44 8.08 -18.43
CA LEU A 81 -23.63 6.78 -17.82
C LEU A 81 -24.69 6.88 -16.73
N THR A 82 -25.65 5.97 -16.75
CA THR A 82 -26.67 5.78 -15.72
C THR A 82 -26.83 4.29 -15.44
N PHE A 83 -27.42 3.96 -14.33
CA PHE A 83 -27.66 2.60 -13.91
C PHE A 83 -29.06 2.53 -13.29
N SER A 84 -29.90 1.59 -13.72
CA SER A 84 -31.33 1.57 -13.37
C SER A 84 -31.73 0.43 -12.42
N GLN A 85 -30.78 -0.34 -11.91
CA GLN A 85 -31.06 -1.47 -11.01
C GLN A 85 -31.05 -1.00 -9.54
N PRO A 86 -32.21 -0.87 -8.88
CA PRO A 86 -32.27 -0.51 -7.47
C PRO A 86 -31.65 -1.62 -6.61
N LYS A 87 -30.97 -1.26 -5.54
CA LYS A 87 -30.31 -2.14 -4.56
C LYS A 87 -29.02 -2.82 -5.03
N LEU A 88 -28.46 -2.45 -6.17
CA LEU A 88 -27.16 -2.93 -6.60
C LEU A 88 -26.21 -1.73 -6.70
N GLN A 89 -25.00 -1.88 -6.19
CA GLN A 89 -23.92 -0.93 -6.37
C GLN A 89 -22.81 -1.55 -7.21
N LEU A 90 -22.16 -0.72 -7.99
CA LEU A 90 -21.06 -1.14 -8.87
C LEU A 90 -19.82 -0.33 -8.59
N ASP A 91 -18.66 -0.99 -8.62
CA ASP A 91 -17.40 -0.30 -8.82
C ASP A 91 -17.01 -0.42 -10.29
N LEU A 92 -16.66 0.69 -10.93
CA LEU A 92 -16.41 0.78 -12.36
C LEU A 92 -14.94 1.08 -12.63
N PHE A 93 -14.25 0.25 -13.40
CA PHE A 93 -12.92 0.53 -13.92
C PHE A 93 -13.03 1.35 -15.21
N LEU A 94 -12.83 2.66 -15.10
CA LEU A 94 -12.89 3.62 -16.20
C LEU A 94 -11.52 3.83 -16.81
N ASN A 95 -11.41 3.70 -18.13
CA ASN A 95 -10.22 4.10 -18.88
C ASN A 95 -10.49 5.35 -19.70
N PHE A 96 -9.58 6.30 -19.64
CA PHE A 96 -9.66 7.58 -20.33
C PHE A 96 -8.64 7.61 -21.47
N ASN A 97 -9.17 7.68 -22.70
CA ASN A 97 -8.34 7.76 -23.89
C ASN A 97 -8.44 9.16 -24.51
N ASN A 98 -7.29 9.79 -24.78
CA ASN A 98 -7.19 11.10 -25.43
C ASN A 98 -7.91 12.25 -24.68
N PHE A 99 -8.00 12.17 -23.35
CA PHE A 99 -8.52 13.27 -22.52
C PHE A 99 -7.50 14.41 -22.43
N SER A 100 -7.96 15.64 -22.62
CA SER A 100 -7.19 16.84 -22.41
C SER A 100 -7.30 17.34 -20.97
N SER A 101 -6.45 18.29 -20.58
CA SER A 101 -6.55 18.93 -19.26
C SER A 101 -7.81 19.80 -19.07
N GLU A 102 -8.55 20.06 -20.14
CA GLU A 102 -9.76 20.88 -20.16
C GLU A 102 -11.04 20.05 -20.10
N ASP A 103 -10.94 18.74 -20.38
CA ASP A 103 -12.06 17.81 -20.27
C ASP A 103 -12.41 17.58 -18.80
N GLN A 104 -13.68 17.71 -18.46
CA GLN A 104 -14.16 17.56 -17.09
C GLN A 104 -15.22 16.47 -17.00
N LEU A 105 -14.96 15.51 -16.13
CA LEU A 105 -15.87 14.44 -15.78
C LEU A 105 -16.39 14.65 -14.36
N PHE A 106 -17.68 14.44 -14.15
CA PHE A 106 -18.33 14.63 -12.86
C PHE A 106 -19.17 13.43 -12.50
N LEU A 107 -19.16 13.08 -11.22
CA LEU A 107 -20.12 12.17 -10.62
C LEU A 107 -21.22 13.01 -9.96
N ALA A 108 -22.45 12.85 -10.41
CA ALA A 108 -23.64 13.40 -9.75
C ALA A 108 -24.26 12.30 -8.89
N THR A 109 -24.41 12.58 -7.59
CA THR A 109 -25.03 11.71 -6.59
C THR A 109 -26.13 12.49 -5.87
N GLU A 110 -26.93 11.83 -5.05
CA GLU A 110 -27.89 12.52 -4.14
C GLU A 110 -27.20 13.53 -3.22
N LYS A 111 -25.92 13.28 -2.87
CA LYS A 111 -25.11 14.14 -1.99
C LYS A 111 -24.47 15.34 -2.72
N GLY A 112 -24.61 15.43 -4.06
CA GLY A 112 -24.08 16.52 -4.86
C GLY A 112 -23.25 16.06 -6.07
N ILE A 113 -22.48 16.99 -6.64
CA ILE A 113 -21.64 16.75 -7.83
C ILE A 113 -20.17 16.77 -7.40
N LYS A 114 -19.44 15.71 -7.72
CA LYS A 114 -17.98 15.57 -7.49
C LYS A 114 -17.26 15.57 -8.84
N THR A 115 -16.07 16.18 -8.91
CA THR A 115 -15.19 16.08 -10.09
C THR A 115 -14.41 14.78 -10.05
N ILE A 116 -14.30 14.08 -11.18
CA ILE A 116 -13.46 12.88 -11.33
C ILE A 116 -12.15 13.29 -12.00
N PRO A 117 -10.99 12.90 -11.46
CA PRO A 117 -9.69 13.19 -12.04
C PRO A 117 -9.51 12.41 -13.36
N THR A 118 -9.38 13.12 -14.47
CA THR A 118 -9.21 12.54 -15.83
C THR A 118 -7.74 12.46 -16.25
N LYS A 119 -6.81 12.86 -15.40
CA LYS A 119 -5.37 12.81 -15.67
C LYS A 119 -4.75 11.41 -15.57
N ALA A 120 -5.43 10.49 -14.87
CA ALA A 120 -5.03 9.10 -14.82
C ALA A 120 -5.55 8.37 -16.05
N GLU A 121 -4.76 7.46 -16.62
CA GLU A 121 -5.23 6.63 -17.74
C GLU A 121 -6.38 5.72 -17.34
N THR A 122 -6.41 5.30 -16.08
CA THR A 122 -7.46 4.45 -15.50
C THR A 122 -7.84 4.95 -14.11
N PHE A 123 -9.12 4.87 -13.79
CA PHE A 123 -9.68 5.30 -12.52
C PHE A 123 -10.75 4.32 -12.03
N LEU A 124 -10.75 3.97 -10.74
CA LEU A 124 -11.83 3.21 -10.13
C LEU A 124 -12.88 4.17 -9.55
N LEU A 125 -14.09 4.12 -10.08
CA LEU A 125 -15.26 4.77 -9.52
C LEU A 125 -16.01 3.78 -8.64
N SER A 126 -15.95 3.96 -7.33
CA SER A 126 -16.58 3.07 -6.36
C SER A 126 -18.02 3.51 -6.03
N ASN A 127 -18.85 2.55 -5.62
CA ASN A 127 -20.22 2.76 -5.13
C ASN A 127 -21.17 3.47 -6.12
N PHE A 128 -21.03 3.22 -7.42
CA PHE A 128 -21.95 3.75 -8.42
C PHE A 128 -23.31 3.05 -8.32
N SER A 129 -24.36 3.82 -8.03
CA SER A 129 -25.71 3.32 -7.76
C SER A 129 -26.73 3.77 -8.82
N ALA A 130 -27.98 3.28 -8.69
CA ALA A 130 -29.05 3.63 -9.62
C ALA A 130 -29.40 5.13 -9.62
N ASP A 131 -29.11 5.85 -8.55
CA ASP A 131 -29.41 7.27 -8.39
C ASP A 131 -28.23 8.16 -8.84
N ASP A 132 -27.11 7.57 -9.22
CA ASP A 132 -25.91 8.26 -9.65
C ASP A 132 -25.88 8.43 -11.16
N SER A 133 -25.19 9.47 -11.62
CA SER A 133 -24.98 9.74 -13.04
C SER A 133 -23.57 10.23 -13.28
N LEU A 134 -22.89 9.63 -14.26
CA LEU A 134 -21.62 10.15 -14.76
C LEU A 134 -21.91 11.26 -15.79
N LEU A 135 -21.41 12.47 -15.53
CA LEU A 135 -21.64 13.65 -16.34
C LEU A 135 -20.32 14.10 -16.97
N PHE A 136 -20.39 14.45 -18.23
CA PHE A 136 -19.26 14.98 -18.99
C PHE A 136 -19.52 16.42 -19.42
N LYS A 137 -18.51 17.28 -19.27
CA LYS A 137 -18.51 18.65 -19.78
C LYS A 137 -17.36 18.81 -20.75
N ASP A 138 -17.70 18.99 -22.01
CA ASP A 138 -16.75 19.33 -23.06
C ASP A 138 -16.80 20.85 -23.33
N GLN A 139 -15.63 21.48 -23.44
CA GLN A 139 -15.51 22.90 -23.76
C GLN A 139 -15.19 23.16 -25.25
N PHE A 140 -14.79 22.11 -26.01
CA PHE A 140 -14.36 22.21 -27.40
C PHE A 140 -14.83 21.03 -28.25
N PRO A 141 -14.86 21.16 -29.60
CA PRO A 141 -15.25 20.07 -30.48
C PRO A 141 -14.30 18.88 -30.32
N PHE A 142 -14.87 17.73 -30.07
CA PHE A 142 -14.23 16.46 -29.72
C PHE A 142 -12.98 16.12 -30.54
N ASN A 143 -11.86 15.95 -29.86
CA ASN A 143 -10.62 15.40 -30.42
C ASN A 143 -10.50 13.90 -30.10
N ASN A 144 -11.48 13.06 -30.46
CA ASN A 144 -11.45 11.61 -30.27
C ASN A 144 -11.27 11.13 -28.82
N SER A 145 -11.71 11.90 -27.83
CA SER A 145 -11.74 11.44 -26.44
C SER A 145 -12.73 10.31 -26.26
N ASN A 146 -12.32 9.24 -25.60
CA ASN A 146 -13.15 8.06 -25.36
C ASN A 146 -13.03 7.59 -23.91
N ILE A 147 -14.14 7.13 -23.33
CA ILE A 147 -14.17 6.45 -22.02
C ILE A 147 -14.59 5.01 -22.27
N SER A 148 -13.80 4.05 -21.76
CA SER A 148 -14.21 2.66 -21.73
C SER A 148 -14.30 2.14 -20.30
N ILE A 149 -15.21 1.19 -20.06
CA ILE A 149 -15.34 0.46 -18.82
C ILE A 149 -14.76 -0.93 -19.08
N ASN A 150 -13.68 -1.29 -18.38
CA ASN A 150 -12.97 -2.54 -18.60
C ASN A 150 -13.21 -3.58 -17.52
N GLY A 151 -13.85 -3.20 -16.43
CA GLY A 151 -14.22 -4.11 -15.35
C GLY A 151 -15.31 -3.53 -14.47
N LEU A 152 -16.07 -4.42 -13.86
CA LEU A 152 -17.13 -4.12 -12.90
C LEU A 152 -16.92 -4.97 -11.66
N ILE A 153 -17.14 -4.40 -10.46
CA ILE A 153 -17.32 -5.18 -9.24
C ILE A 153 -18.78 -5.03 -8.83
N PHE A 154 -19.45 -6.15 -8.69
CA PHE A 154 -20.82 -6.20 -8.19
C PHE A 154 -20.78 -6.30 -6.67
N ASN A 155 -21.14 -5.21 -6.02
CA ASN A 155 -21.23 -5.15 -4.57
C ASN A 155 -22.54 -5.78 -4.14
N GLN A 156 -22.47 -6.96 -3.51
CA GLN A 156 -23.64 -7.67 -3.04
C GLN A 156 -24.09 -7.07 -1.71
N GLN A 157 -25.19 -6.33 -1.74
CA GLN A 157 -25.87 -5.91 -0.51
C GLN A 157 -26.71 -7.08 0.02
N ASP A 158 -26.40 -7.59 1.20
CA ASP A 158 -27.41 -8.22 2.03
C ASP A 158 -28.42 -7.15 2.43
N SER A 159 -29.71 -7.49 2.37
CA SER A 159 -30.86 -6.58 2.45
C SER A 159 -30.98 -5.74 3.74
N SER A 160 -29.96 -5.69 4.58
CA SER A 160 -29.94 -5.00 5.87
C SER A 160 -28.75 -4.08 6.13
N ALA A 161 -27.71 -4.08 5.31
CA ALA A 161 -26.56 -3.18 5.47
C ALA A 161 -26.34 -2.38 4.19
N VAL A 162 -26.35 -1.07 4.29
CA VAL A 162 -25.78 -0.18 3.28
C VAL A 162 -24.27 -0.44 3.34
N ILE A 163 -23.69 -1.09 2.34
CA ILE A 163 -22.24 -1.19 2.23
C ILE A 163 -21.74 0.17 1.74
N ASP A 164 -21.65 1.07 2.67
CA ASP A 164 -20.80 2.23 2.58
C ASP A 164 -19.48 1.74 3.18
N ASP A 165 -18.38 1.57 2.43
CA ASP A 165 -17.06 1.17 2.96
C ASP A 165 -16.61 2.09 4.10
N PHE A 166 -17.26 3.21 4.20
CA PHE A 166 -17.04 4.25 5.17
C PHE A 166 -17.99 4.05 6.37
N GLY A 167 -17.45 3.50 7.45
CA GLY A 167 -18.18 3.20 8.67
C GLY A 167 -18.51 1.73 8.88
N ASP A 168 -17.97 0.82 8.03
CA ASP A 168 -18.20 -0.62 8.14
C ASP A 168 -17.33 -1.30 9.21
N ALA A 169 -16.30 -0.61 9.70
CA ALA A 169 -15.46 -1.11 10.78
C ALA A 169 -16.24 -1.22 12.09
N GLY A 170 -15.87 -2.21 12.91
CA GLY A 170 -16.46 -2.43 14.22
C GLY A 170 -16.42 -1.19 15.12
N THR A 171 -17.38 -1.09 16.04
CA THR A 171 -17.60 0.11 16.87
C THR A 171 -16.46 0.43 17.84
N CYS A 172 -15.55 -0.49 18.11
CA CYS A 172 -14.38 -0.28 18.97
C CYS A 172 -13.20 0.35 18.21
N GLN A 173 -13.28 0.44 16.88
CA GLN A 173 -12.21 0.95 16.04
C GLN A 173 -11.98 2.45 16.23
N VAL A 174 -10.72 2.85 16.27
CA VAL A 174 -10.29 4.23 16.50
C VAL A 174 -9.83 4.85 15.21
N ASN A 175 -10.40 5.99 14.81
CA ASN A 175 -9.95 6.72 13.61
C ASN A 175 -8.46 7.10 13.73
N ALA A 176 -7.69 6.87 12.69
CA ALA A 176 -6.24 7.13 12.67
C ALA A 176 -5.89 8.58 13.07
N ILE A 177 -6.74 9.55 12.68
CA ILE A 177 -6.54 10.96 13.01
C ILE A 177 -6.61 11.25 14.51
N CYS A 178 -7.22 10.39 15.31
CA CYS A 178 -7.28 10.55 16.78
C CYS A 178 -5.89 10.41 17.43
N SER A 179 -4.97 9.76 16.76
CA SER A 179 -3.59 9.54 17.21
C SER A 179 -2.63 10.70 16.88
N VAL A 180 -3.10 11.80 16.34
CA VAL A 180 -2.35 12.88 15.67
C VAL A 180 -1.24 13.52 16.52
N ALA A 181 -1.10 13.17 17.77
CA ALA A 181 -0.03 13.76 18.59
C ALA A 181 1.38 13.27 18.21
N THR A 182 1.56 12.17 17.47
CA THR A 182 2.90 11.58 17.31
C THR A 182 3.32 11.11 15.91
N ASN A 183 2.43 10.74 14.99
CA ASN A 183 2.91 10.10 13.74
C ASN A 183 2.04 10.32 12.50
N ASN A 184 1.82 11.57 12.12
CA ASN A 184 1.12 11.92 10.87
C ASN A 184 1.77 11.32 9.59
N GLU A 185 3.07 11.06 9.62
CA GLU A 185 3.82 10.50 8.50
C GLU A 185 3.51 9.01 8.31
N LEU A 186 3.43 8.23 9.38
CA LEU A 186 3.17 6.78 9.32
C LEU A 186 1.75 6.48 8.83
N SER A 187 0.78 7.30 9.19
CA SER A 187 -0.57 7.25 8.62
C SER A 187 -0.53 7.39 7.08
N ARG A 188 0.32 8.27 6.54
CA ARG A 188 0.50 8.46 5.10
C ARG A 188 1.32 7.38 4.41
N ALA A 189 1.93 6.47 5.15
CA ALA A 189 2.57 5.28 4.59
C ALA A 189 1.56 4.15 4.33
N THR A 190 0.43 4.16 5.02
CA THR A 190 -0.56 3.08 4.95
C THR A 190 -1.50 3.29 3.77
N THR A 191 -1.74 2.24 3.00
CA THR A 191 -2.62 2.22 1.83
C THR A 191 -3.73 1.19 2.03
N ARG A 192 -4.96 1.55 1.64
CA ARG A 192 -6.05 0.59 1.47
C ARG A 192 -5.86 -0.09 0.12
N ILE A 193 -5.91 -1.41 0.10
CA ILE A 193 -5.74 -2.21 -1.11
C ILE A 193 -7.06 -2.86 -1.49
N LEU A 194 -7.58 -2.54 -2.68
CA LEU A 194 -8.58 -3.36 -3.36
C LEU A 194 -7.85 -4.42 -4.17
N TRP A 195 -7.90 -5.66 -3.72
CA TRP A 195 -7.34 -6.78 -4.46
C TRP A 195 -8.38 -7.45 -5.35
N ILE A 196 -7.91 -7.98 -6.49
CA ILE A 196 -8.69 -8.79 -7.42
C ILE A 196 -7.92 -10.09 -7.64
N ASN A 197 -8.62 -11.22 -7.55
CA ASN A 197 -8.07 -12.53 -7.84
C ASN A 197 -9.15 -13.37 -8.53
N GLY A 198 -9.01 -13.52 -9.85
CA GLY A 198 -10.04 -14.13 -10.70
C GLY A 198 -11.35 -13.35 -10.66
N SER A 199 -12.42 -13.97 -10.17
CA SER A 199 -13.75 -13.34 -10.04
C SER A 199 -14.02 -12.76 -8.65
N LEU A 200 -13.06 -12.75 -7.74
CA LEU A 200 -13.22 -12.21 -6.39
C LEU A 200 -12.54 -10.85 -6.28
N ALA A 201 -13.14 -9.97 -5.51
CA ALA A 201 -12.55 -8.71 -5.09
C ALA A 201 -12.74 -8.50 -3.59
N GLY A 202 -11.73 -7.94 -2.93
CA GLY A 202 -11.78 -7.71 -1.49
C GLY A 202 -10.75 -6.70 -1.02
N TRP A 203 -10.68 -6.52 0.29
CA TRP A 203 -9.85 -5.53 0.93
C TRP A 203 -8.66 -6.14 1.66
N CYS A 204 -7.54 -5.46 1.58
CA CYS A 204 -6.37 -5.63 2.42
C CYS A 204 -5.76 -4.25 2.72
N THR A 205 -4.76 -4.26 3.56
CA THR A 205 -3.95 -3.08 3.89
C THR A 205 -2.51 -3.31 3.43
N GLY A 206 -1.85 -2.25 2.98
CA GLY A 206 -0.41 -2.25 2.68
C GLY A 206 0.28 -1.07 3.31
N THR A 207 1.60 -1.13 3.36
CA THR A 207 2.42 -0.04 3.87
C THR A 207 3.56 0.25 2.91
N LEU A 208 3.66 1.50 2.45
CA LEU A 208 4.81 1.96 1.69
C LEU A 208 6.08 1.79 2.51
N ILE A 209 7.11 1.20 1.91
CA ILE A 209 8.33 0.86 2.62
C ILE A 209 9.57 1.40 1.92
N ASN A 210 10.47 2.00 2.70
CA ASN A 210 11.72 2.55 2.23
C ASN A 210 12.80 1.47 2.03
N ASN A 211 13.77 1.75 1.18
CA ASN A 211 14.92 0.90 0.92
C ASN A 211 16.23 1.67 1.14
N THR A 212 17.37 0.96 1.24
CA THR A 212 18.68 1.57 1.52
C THR A 212 19.19 2.50 0.44
N ALA A 213 18.63 2.49 -0.77
CA ALA A 213 18.95 3.46 -1.82
C ALA A 213 18.25 4.81 -1.64
N PHE A 214 17.21 4.88 -0.80
CA PHE A 214 16.38 6.09 -0.60
C PHE A 214 15.89 6.70 -1.92
N ASP A 215 15.54 5.84 -2.90
CA ASP A 215 15.17 6.21 -4.26
C ASP A 215 13.68 6.42 -4.47
N ALA A 216 12.90 6.36 -3.38
CA ALA A 216 11.44 6.48 -3.36
C ALA A 216 10.74 5.47 -4.31
N LYS A 217 11.35 4.30 -4.56
CA LYS A 217 10.67 3.23 -5.27
C LYS A 217 9.36 2.90 -4.58
N PRO A 218 8.27 2.80 -5.33
CA PRO A 218 6.93 2.67 -4.75
C PRO A 218 6.66 1.23 -4.30
N TYR A 219 7.50 0.74 -3.38
CA TYR A 219 7.30 -0.57 -2.75
C TYR A 219 6.18 -0.51 -1.71
N VAL A 220 5.29 -1.49 -1.79
CA VAL A 220 4.23 -1.73 -0.81
C VAL A 220 4.44 -3.10 -0.19
N LEU A 221 4.59 -3.13 1.12
CA LEU A 221 4.62 -4.35 1.93
C LEU A 221 3.19 -4.69 2.39
N SER A 222 2.76 -5.93 2.22
CA SER A 222 1.46 -6.46 2.63
C SER A 222 1.59 -7.94 3.01
N ALA A 223 0.48 -8.68 3.09
CA ALA A 223 0.46 -10.10 3.40
C ALA A 223 0.30 -10.97 2.15
N GLU A 224 0.96 -12.13 2.11
CA GLU A 224 0.86 -13.06 0.97
C GLU A 224 -0.56 -13.59 0.78
N HIS A 225 -1.28 -13.87 1.86
CA HIS A 225 -2.64 -14.39 1.76
C HIS A 225 -3.59 -13.45 1.01
N CYS A 226 -3.35 -12.13 0.97
CA CYS A 226 -4.11 -11.19 0.14
C CYS A 226 -4.02 -11.54 -1.37
N ALA A 227 -2.96 -12.23 -1.77
CA ALA A 227 -2.74 -12.67 -3.14
C ALA A 227 -3.15 -14.14 -3.40
N LEU A 228 -3.72 -14.84 -2.41
CA LEU A 228 -3.99 -16.28 -2.47
C LEU A 228 -5.48 -16.66 -2.46
N ALA A 229 -6.43 -15.74 -2.54
CA ALA A 229 -7.85 -15.99 -2.30
C ALA A 229 -8.41 -17.25 -2.99
N SER A 230 -8.16 -17.46 -4.29
CA SER A 230 -8.58 -18.69 -4.99
C SER A 230 -7.40 -19.50 -5.54
N SER A 231 -6.31 -18.82 -5.79
CA SER A 231 -5.01 -19.32 -6.25
C SER A 231 -4.02 -18.17 -6.14
N MET A 232 -2.75 -18.39 -6.42
CA MET A 232 -1.80 -17.26 -6.54
C MET A 232 -2.29 -16.27 -7.61
N VAL A 233 -2.39 -15.00 -7.22
CA VAL A 233 -2.84 -13.93 -8.10
C VAL A 233 -2.02 -13.88 -9.40
N SER A 234 -2.70 -13.67 -10.53
CA SER A 234 -2.05 -13.50 -11.82
C SER A 234 -1.48 -12.08 -11.99
N ALA A 235 -0.49 -11.92 -12.88
CA ALA A 235 0.00 -10.60 -13.23
C ALA A 235 -1.10 -9.69 -13.84
N ASN A 236 -2.07 -10.29 -14.54
CA ASN A 236 -3.20 -9.57 -15.10
C ASN A 236 -4.13 -9.04 -14.01
N ASP A 237 -4.38 -9.83 -12.96
CA ASP A 237 -5.18 -9.38 -11.82
C ASP A 237 -4.44 -8.34 -11.00
N LEU A 238 -3.12 -8.50 -10.77
CA LEU A 238 -2.28 -7.50 -10.10
C LEU A 238 -2.31 -6.13 -10.82
N ASN A 239 -2.42 -6.11 -12.13
CA ASN A 239 -2.59 -4.87 -12.89
C ASN A 239 -3.93 -4.16 -12.63
N ARG A 240 -4.88 -4.82 -11.99
CA ARG A 240 -6.20 -4.30 -11.62
C ARG A 240 -6.32 -3.99 -10.13
N TRP A 241 -5.31 -4.32 -9.31
CA TRP A 241 -5.30 -3.94 -7.91
C TRP A 241 -5.27 -2.41 -7.79
N VAL A 242 -6.02 -1.87 -6.82
CA VAL A 242 -6.09 -0.42 -6.60
C VAL A 242 -5.57 -0.10 -5.21
N PHE A 243 -4.67 0.85 -5.15
CA PHE A 243 -4.04 1.33 -3.92
C PHE A 243 -4.53 2.74 -3.64
N PHE A 244 -5.29 2.90 -2.54
CA PHE A 244 -5.84 4.18 -2.12
C PHE A 244 -4.95 4.78 -1.04
N PHE A 245 -4.63 6.07 -1.21
CA PHE A 245 -3.81 6.85 -0.29
C PHE A 245 -4.67 7.80 0.51
N ASN A 246 -4.26 8.10 1.75
CA ASN A 246 -4.93 9.07 2.62
C ASN A 246 -6.45 8.81 2.79
N TYR A 247 -6.88 7.56 2.76
CA TYR A 247 -8.27 7.19 3.00
C TYR A 247 -8.58 7.27 4.49
N LEU A 248 -8.83 8.49 4.97
CA LEU A 248 -8.95 8.89 6.37
C LEU A 248 -10.33 9.49 6.66
N ASN A 249 -10.83 9.30 7.87
CA ASN A 249 -11.88 10.17 8.39
C ASN A 249 -11.25 11.52 8.76
N PRO A 250 -11.77 12.66 8.30
CA PRO A 250 -11.23 13.98 8.63
C PRO A 250 -11.40 14.34 10.11
N ASN A 251 -12.29 13.67 10.83
CA ASN A 251 -12.61 13.94 12.23
C ASN A 251 -12.23 12.77 13.14
N CYS A 252 -11.74 13.09 14.35
CA CYS A 252 -11.51 12.06 15.35
C CYS A 252 -12.84 11.50 15.88
N GLU A 253 -13.76 12.35 16.22
CA GLU A 253 -15.08 12.03 16.75
C GLU A 253 -16.15 12.67 15.85
N GLY A 254 -17.34 12.08 15.82
CA GLY A 254 -18.48 12.60 15.06
C GLY A 254 -18.86 11.70 13.87
N PRO A 255 -19.85 12.12 13.09
CA PRO A 255 -20.29 11.32 11.96
C PRO A 255 -19.13 11.11 10.98
N ASN A 256 -18.98 9.88 10.54
CA ASN A 256 -18.08 9.56 9.47
C ASN A 256 -18.44 10.44 8.25
N GLN A 257 -17.52 11.27 7.80
CA GLN A 257 -17.68 12.06 6.59
C GLN A 257 -16.68 11.53 5.57
N GLU A 258 -17.21 11.02 4.48
CA GLU A 258 -16.39 10.73 3.32
C GLU A 258 -15.76 12.05 2.84
N SER A 259 -14.48 12.23 3.09
CA SER A 259 -13.71 13.32 2.48
C SER A 259 -13.52 13.04 0.99
N ASN A 260 -13.00 13.98 0.20
CA ASN A 260 -12.74 13.84 -1.25
C ASN A 260 -11.64 12.82 -1.58
N ILE A 261 -11.71 11.63 -1.00
CA ILE A 261 -10.67 10.60 -0.85
C ILE A 261 -10.47 9.79 -2.13
N LEU A 262 -11.47 9.76 -3.02
CA LEU A 262 -11.44 8.94 -4.24
C LEU A 262 -10.35 9.35 -5.24
N GLU A 263 -9.73 10.51 -5.06
CA GLU A 263 -8.81 11.08 -6.04
C GLU A 263 -7.37 10.55 -5.92
N GLN A 264 -7.00 10.02 -4.74
CA GLN A 264 -5.62 9.58 -4.48
C GLN A 264 -5.51 8.05 -4.59
N GLN A 265 -5.52 7.56 -5.82
CA GLN A 265 -5.39 6.14 -6.10
C GLN A 265 -4.32 5.88 -7.16
N ILE A 266 -3.69 4.70 -7.06
CA ILE A 266 -2.78 4.14 -8.07
C ILE A 266 -3.27 2.77 -8.45
N LEU A 267 -3.32 2.50 -9.74
CA LEU A 267 -3.75 1.24 -10.29
C LEU A 267 -2.54 0.39 -10.71
N GLY A 268 -2.61 -0.87 -10.32
CA GLY A 268 -1.68 -1.90 -10.75
C GLY A 268 -0.36 -1.93 -9.97
N ALA A 269 0.13 -3.15 -9.82
CA ALA A 269 1.41 -3.44 -9.19
C ALA A 269 2.08 -4.65 -9.84
N SER A 270 3.38 -4.79 -9.62
CA SER A 270 4.19 -5.93 -9.99
C SER A 270 4.67 -6.66 -8.73
N LEU A 271 4.57 -7.99 -8.72
CA LEU A 271 5.12 -8.81 -7.65
C LEU A 271 6.65 -8.73 -7.65
N ARG A 272 7.24 -8.43 -6.49
CA ARG A 272 8.70 -8.45 -6.29
C ARG A 272 9.14 -9.66 -5.48
N ALA A 273 8.52 -9.86 -4.32
CA ALA A 273 8.79 -11.02 -3.47
C ALA A 273 7.57 -11.41 -2.65
N ARG A 274 7.53 -12.65 -2.21
CA ARG A 274 6.52 -13.18 -1.31
C ARG A 274 7.11 -14.29 -0.44
N SER A 275 6.51 -14.58 0.68
CA SER A 275 6.98 -15.64 1.58
C SER A 275 6.88 -17.05 0.97
N ASN A 276 5.96 -17.27 0.05
CA ASN A 276 5.68 -18.56 -0.60
C ASN A 276 5.42 -19.68 0.43
N ASP A 277 4.60 -19.38 1.41
CA ASP A 277 4.40 -20.17 2.61
C ASP A 277 2.92 -20.49 2.90
N ASN A 278 2.06 -20.33 1.88
CA ASN A 278 0.63 -20.57 1.96
C ASN A 278 -0.09 -19.64 2.96
N GLY A 279 0.30 -18.37 2.98
CA GLY A 279 -0.33 -17.37 3.84
C GLY A 279 0.05 -17.50 5.31
N GLY A 280 1.29 -17.84 5.60
CA GLY A 280 1.86 -17.90 6.94
C GLY A 280 1.96 -19.30 7.56
N ASP A 281 1.38 -20.34 6.97
CA ASP A 281 1.43 -21.71 7.49
C ASP A 281 2.86 -22.24 7.64
N PHE A 282 3.76 -21.83 6.74
CA PHE A 282 5.14 -22.29 6.66
C PHE A 282 6.18 -21.18 6.69
N GLY A 283 5.80 -19.95 7.06
CA GLY A 283 6.71 -18.81 7.09
C GLY A 283 6.09 -17.57 7.73
N SER A 284 6.28 -16.40 7.12
CA SER A 284 5.95 -15.08 7.70
C SER A 284 4.91 -14.28 6.91
N ASP A 285 4.24 -14.89 5.94
CA ASP A 285 3.11 -14.30 5.21
C ASP A 285 3.39 -12.90 4.64
N PHE A 286 4.56 -12.64 4.09
CA PHE A 286 4.82 -11.33 3.50
C PHE A 286 4.57 -11.31 1.99
N LEU A 287 4.14 -10.16 1.49
CA LEU A 287 4.01 -9.81 0.08
C LEU A 287 4.68 -8.46 -0.17
N LEU A 288 5.63 -8.40 -1.09
CA LEU A 288 6.25 -7.16 -1.53
C LEU A 288 5.85 -6.88 -2.98
N LEU A 289 5.18 -5.77 -3.17
CA LEU A 289 4.74 -5.26 -4.46
C LEU A 289 5.52 -3.99 -4.82
N GLU A 290 5.64 -3.70 -6.11
CA GLU A 290 6.06 -2.40 -6.62
C GLU A 290 4.91 -1.86 -7.48
N LEU A 291 4.41 -0.68 -7.14
CA LEU A 291 3.34 -0.04 -7.91
C LEU A 291 3.83 0.26 -9.34
N ASN A 292 2.92 0.14 -10.31
CA ASN A 292 3.26 0.36 -11.73
C ASN A 292 3.50 1.84 -12.07
N GLN A 293 3.20 2.75 -11.15
CA GLN A 293 3.39 4.20 -11.30
C GLN A 293 4.06 4.80 -10.06
N ASN A 294 4.84 5.86 -10.27
CA ASN A 294 5.38 6.65 -9.17
C ASN A 294 4.25 7.38 -8.43
N ILE A 295 4.40 7.51 -7.12
CA ILE A 295 3.41 8.20 -6.29
C ILE A 295 3.55 9.71 -6.51
N PRO A 296 2.48 10.42 -6.90
CA PRO A 296 2.52 11.87 -7.04
C PRO A 296 2.92 12.56 -5.73
N ALA A 297 3.76 13.59 -5.80
CA ALA A 297 4.17 14.35 -4.62
C ALA A 297 2.98 15.00 -3.88
N SER A 298 1.89 15.32 -4.61
CA SER A 298 0.64 15.85 -4.05
C SER A 298 -0.06 14.90 -3.07
N TYR A 299 0.24 13.59 -3.12
CA TYR A 299 -0.28 12.62 -2.15
C TYR A 299 0.41 12.72 -0.80
N GLN A 300 1.56 13.42 -0.72
CA GLN A 300 2.36 13.57 0.49
C GLN A 300 2.64 12.23 1.20
N ALA A 301 2.78 11.17 0.42
CA ALA A 301 3.01 9.83 0.93
C ALA A 301 4.33 9.75 1.71
N TYR A 302 4.41 8.77 2.59
CA TYR A 302 5.61 8.50 3.38
C TYR A 302 6.01 7.03 3.19
N PHE A 303 7.27 6.77 2.96
CA PHE A 303 7.83 5.43 2.90
C PHE A 303 8.35 5.08 4.29
N ALA A 304 7.66 4.18 4.99
CA ALA A 304 8.02 3.81 6.35
C ALA A 304 9.40 3.14 6.40
N GLY A 305 10.14 3.42 7.45
CA GLY A 305 11.37 2.70 7.76
C GLY A 305 11.08 1.32 8.34
N TRP A 306 12.13 0.55 8.59
CA TRP A 306 12.00 -0.81 9.10
C TRP A 306 13.08 -1.16 10.14
N ASN A 307 12.77 -2.15 10.97
CA ASN A 307 13.65 -2.68 11.99
C ASN A 307 13.62 -4.21 11.95
N ARG A 308 14.74 -4.82 11.52
CA ARG A 308 14.93 -6.28 11.48
C ARG A 308 15.82 -6.79 12.61
N SER A 309 16.12 -5.97 13.62
CA SER A 309 16.88 -6.42 14.77
C SER A 309 16.03 -7.36 15.65
N GLU A 310 16.69 -8.13 16.49
CA GLU A 310 16.00 -9.00 17.46
C GLU A 310 15.38 -8.23 18.64
N PHE A 311 15.58 -6.91 18.68
CA PHE A 311 14.96 -6.07 19.71
C PHE A 311 13.50 -5.78 19.33
N ILE A 312 12.57 -6.24 20.18
CA ILE A 312 11.14 -5.97 20.05
C ILE A 312 10.74 -4.92 21.09
N SER A 313 10.15 -3.83 20.63
CA SER A 313 9.65 -2.74 21.47
C SER A 313 8.48 -3.21 22.34
N SER A 314 8.37 -2.64 23.55
CA SER A 314 7.22 -2.87 24.43
C SER A 314 6.00 -1.99 24.13
N TYR A 315 6.07 -1.11 23.14
CA TYR A 315 4.94 -0.33 22.66
C TYR A 315 5.13 0.08 21.22
N GLY A 316 4.01 0.34 20.55
CA GLY A 316 3.94 0.77 19.17
C GLY A 316 2.51 0.80 18.68
N ASP A 317 2.38 0.93 17.36
CA ASP A 317 1.11 1.19 16.70
C ASP A 317 0.93 0.30 15.46
N CYS A 318 -0.31 0.21 14.98
CA CYS A 318 -0.67 -0.32 13.68
C CYS A 318 -1.70 0.61 13.03
N PHE A 319 -1.43 1.08 11.82
CA PHE A 319 -2.41 1.76 10.97
C PHE A 319 -2.98 0.77 9.96
N HIS A 320 -4.31 0.68 9.83
CA HIS A 320 -4.95 -0.34 9.02
C HIS A 320 -6.33 0.11 8.49
N HIS A 321 -6.91 -0.68 7.58
CA HIS A 321 -8.22 -0.46 6.97
C HIS A 321 -9.15 -1.64 7.25
N PRO A 322 -9.69 -1.75 8.48
CA PRO A 322 -10.60 -2.84 8.83
C PRO A 322 -11.88 -2.73 8.00
N SER A 323 -12.36 -3.86 7.47
CA SER A 323 -13.51 -3.95 6.57
C SER A 323 -13.43 -3.07 5.32
N GLY A 324 -12.23 -2.58 4.95
CA GLY A 324 -12.04 -1.59 3.90
C GLY A 324 -12.45 -0.16 4.30
N ASP A 325 -12.79 0.08 5.56
CA ASP A 325 -13.18 1.39 6.09
C ASP A 325 -12.03 2.40 6.07
N ALA A 326 -12.35 3.65 6.37
CA ALA A 326 -11.37 4.70 6.62
C ALA A 326 -10.33 4.23 7.63
N GLN A 327 -9.09 4.68 7.44
CA GLN A 327 -7.95 4.25 8.24
C GLN A 327 -8.18 4.35 9.73
N LYS A 328 -7.87 3.28 10.43
CA LYS A 328 -7.94 3.14 11.88
C LYS A 328 -6.54 2.97 12.46
N ILE A 329 -6.46 3.09 13.78
CA ILE A 329 -5.24 2.84 14.55
C ILE A 329 -5.52 1.90 15.71
N SER A 330 -4.65 0.93 15.89
CA SER A 330 -4.58 0.07 17.08
C SER A 330 -3.23 0.24 17.76
N ILE A 331 -3.20 0.20 19.09
CA ILE A 331 -1.97 0.41 19.86
C ILE A 331 -1.67 -0.79 20.77
N TYR A 332 -0.39 -1.12 20.94
CA TYR A 332 0.04 -2.08 21.94
C TYR A 332 0.99 -1.41 22.96
N ARG A 333 0.93 -1.87 24.21
CA ARG A 333 1.73 -1.36 25.35
C ARG A 333 2.47 -2.46 26.08
N GLU A 334 2.42 -3.67 25.56
CA GLU A 334 3.13 -4.83 26.05
C GLU A 334 4.04 -5.38 24.95
N LYS A 335 5.20 -5.90 25.33
CA LYS A 335 6.15 -6.43 24.35
C LYS A 335 5.52 -7.64 23.65
N PRO A 336 5.40 -7.62 22.31
CA PRO A 336 4.96 -8.78 21.54
C PRO A 336 5.80 -10.02 21.82
N SER A 337 5.16 -11.17 21.95
CA SER A 337 5.84 -12.45 22.11
C SER A 337 6.19 -13.05 20.74
N ILE A 338 7.27 -13.83 20.70
CA ILE A 338 7.64 -14.56 19.48
C ILE A 338 6.89 -15.88 19.46
N THR A 339 6.18 -16.17 18.38
CA THR A 339 5.35 -17.35 18.18
C THR A 339 5.40 -17.85 16.74
N SER A 340 4.47 -18.70 16.36
CA SER A 340 4.27 -19.22 15.00
C SER A 340 2.80 -19.15 14.64
N TYR A 341 2.53 -19.01 13.35
CA TYR A 341 1.20 -19.16 12.77
C TYR A 341 1.11 -20.56 12.15
N GLY A 342 0.00 -21.29 12.30
CA GLY A 342 -0.19 -22.63 11.74
C GLY A 342 0.76 -23.76 12.19
N GLY A 343 1.98 -23.48 12.56
CA GLY A 343 2.71 -24.36 13.49
C GLY A 343 3.85 -25.24 12.98
N SER A 344 4.29 -25.27 11.73
CA SER A 344 5.41 -26.15 11.37
C SER A 344 6.79 -25.49 11.49
N ILE A 345 6.87 -24.17 11.30
CA ILE A 345 8.12 -23.42 11.41
C ILE A 345 8.06 -22.50 12.64
N PRO A 346 9.00 -22.63 13.59
CA PRO A 346 8.97 -21.84 14.80
C PRO A 346 9.45 -20.41 14.58
N ASN A 347 8.98 -19.49 15.43
CA ASN A 347 9.47 -18.12 15.53
C ASN A 347 9.21 -17.25 14.30
N THR A 348 8.18 -17.54 13.54
CA THR A 348 7.81 -16.82 12.32
C THR A 348 7.01 -15.54 12.57
N HIS A 349 6.35 -15.45 13.73
CA HIS A 349 5.38 -14.38 14.01
C HIS A 349 5.63 -13.69 15.35
N LEU A 350 5.03 -12.50 15.47
CA LEU A 350 4.85 -11.75 16.71
C LEU A 350 3.39 -11.85 17.13
N GLU A 351 3.13 -12.22 18.38
CA GLU A 351 1.82 -12.21 18.98
C GLU A 351 1.61 -10.88 19.70
N VAL A 352 0.53 -10.18 19.36
CA VAL A 352 0.24 -8.82 19.80
C VAL A 352 -1.10 -8.77 20.51
N TYR A 353 -1.15 -8.13 21.68
CA TYR A 353 -2.36 -7.82 22.42
C TYR A 353 -2.61 -6.32 22.36
N TRP A 354 -3.80 -5.92 21.87
CA TRP A 354 -4.17 -4.53 21.75
C TRP A 354 -4.57 -3.92 23.09
N GLN A 355 -4.35 -2.63 23.22
CA GLN A 355 -4.59 -1.92 24.47
C GLN A 355 -5.47 -0.70 24.24
N GLN A 356 -6.26 -0.37 25.25
CA GLN A 356 -7.16 0.79 25.19
C GLN A 356 -6.36 2.10 25.12
N SER A 357 -6.70 2.93 24.13
CA SER A 357 -6.28 4.31 24.03
C SER A 357 -7.23 5.23 24.79
N ARG A 358 -6.98 6.55 24.75
CA ARG A 358 -7.89 7.55 25.34
C ARG A 358 -9.24 7.65 24.62
N VAL A 359 -9.29 7.25 23.35
CA VAL A 359 -10.43 7.45 22.46
C VAL A 359 -11.11 6.14 22.03
N GLY A 360 -10.60 5.00 22.42
CA GLY A 360 -11.16 3.70 22.07
C GLY A 360 -10.17 2.57 22.25
N TYR A 361 -10.59 1.35 21.92
CA TYR A 361 -9.77 0.16 22.10
C TYR A 361 -8.90 -0.11 20.86
N GLY A 362 -9.51 -0.23 19.70
CA GLY A 362 -8.82 -0.63 18.46
C GLY A 362 -8.40 -2.11 18.47
N THR A 363 -8.78 -2.82 17.42
CA THR A 363 -8.36 -4.22 17.14
C THR A 363 -8.10 -4.34 15.66
N THR A 364 -7.77 -5.54 15.13
CA THR A 364 -7.81 -5.76 13.68
C THR A 364 -9.06 -6.54 13.27
N GLU A 365 -9.41 -6.46 12.00
CA GLU A 365 -10.56 -7.15 11.40
C GLU A 365 -10.18 -7.59 9.97
N GLY A 366 -11.07 -8.30 9.28
CA GLY A 366 -10.92 -8.54 7.84
C GLY A 366 -10.63 -7.21 7.12
N GLY A 367 -9.73 -7.19 6.14
CA GLY A 367 -9.26 -5.96 5.48
C GLY A 367 -8.04 -5.30 6.13
N SER A 368 -7.78 -5.53 7.43
CA SER A 368 -6.55 -5.12 8.10
C SER A 368 -5.32 -5.93 7.67
N SER A 369 -5.52 -7.08 7.05
CA SER A 369 -4.50 -8.01 6.54
C SER A 369 -3.39 -7.28 5.81
N GLY A 370 -2.13 -7.58 6.15
CA GLY A 370 -0.95 -6.94 5.57
C GLY A 370 -0.56 -5.59 6.17
N SER A 371 -1.33 -5.05 7.13
CA SER A 371 -0.95 -3.84 7.85
C SER A 371 0.35 -4.03 8.62
N ALA A 372 1.17 -2.97 8.71
CA ALA A 372 2.44 -3.03 9.40
C ALA A 372 2.28 -2.87 10.92
N LEU A 373 2.95 -3.74 11.67
CA LEU A 373 3.23 -3.51 13.09
C LEU A 373 4.44 -2.60 13.21
N LEU A 374 4.28 -1.48 13.88
CA LEU A 374 5.32 -0.47 14.06
C LEU A 374 5.88 -0.53 15.50
N ASP A 375 7.19 -0.36 15.63
CA ASP A 375 7.82 -0.19 16.93
C ASP A 375 7.69 1.25 17.47
N ARG A 376 8.21 1.51 18.66
CA ARG A 376 8.16 2.84 19.29
C ARG A 376 8.79 3.98 18.48
N ASP A 377 9.68 3.62 17.54
CA ASP A 377 10.38 4.57 16.69
C ASP A 377 9.69 4.70 15.31
N GLY A 378 8.51 4.07 15.15
CA GLY A 378 7.73 4.08 13.91
C GLY A 378 8.31 3.21 12.80
N LEU A 379 9.12 2.22 13.14
CA LEU A 379 9.74 1.31 12.18
C LEU A 379 8.96 0.00 12.09
N ILE A 380 8.81 -0.51 10.87
CA ILE A 380 8.11 -1.77 10.60
C ILE A 380 8.88 -2.94 11.23
N ILE A 381 8.20 -3.75 12.05
CA ILE A 381 8.71 -4.97 12.67
C ILE A 381 7.94 -6.23 12.29
N GLY A 382 6.78 -6.08 11.63
CA GLY A 382 5.96 -7.21 11.16
C GLY A 382 4.83 -6.76 10.24
N THR A 383 4.14 -7.74 9.65
CA THR A 383 2.95 -7.59 8.79
C THR A 383 1.83 -8.48 9.29
N LEU A 384 0.59 -7.98 9.34
CA LEU A 384 -0.56 -8.72 9.88
C LEU A 384 -0.91 -9.92 8.99
N THR A 385 -0.83 -11.12 9.57
CA THR A 385 -1.35 -12.36 8.98
C THR A 385 -2.81 -12.57 9.36
N GLY A 386 -3.16 -12.41 10.63
CA GLY A 386 -4.50 -12.61 11.15
C GLY A 386 -4.51 -12.72 12.67
N GLY A 387 -5.64 -13.12 13.24
CA GLY A 387 -5.75 -13.29 14.67
C GLY A 387 -7.19 -13.55 15.10
N SER A 388 -7.41 -13.43 16.39
CA SER A 388 -8.72 -13.68 17.02
C SER A 388 -9.25 -12.45 17.75
N SER A 389 -8.51 -11.34 17.75
CA SER A 389 -9.00 -10.11 18.36
C SER A 389 -10.22 -9.56 17.61
N SER A 390 -11.15 -8.98 18.32
CA SER A 390 -12.34 -8.34 17.76
C SER A 390 -12.91 -7.33 18.75
N CYS A 391 -13.86 -6.51 18.31
CA CYS A 391 -14.55 -5.60 19.23
C CYS A 391 -15.29 -6.33 20.36
N GLN A 392 -15.63 -7.61 20.20
CA GLN A 392 -16.28 -8.44 21.19
C GLN A 392 -15.28 -9.24 22.04
N GLN A 393 -14.04 -9.40 21.58
CA GLN A 393 -12.99 -10.22 22.19
C GLN A 393 -11.65 -9.47 22.15
N THR A 394 -11.61 -8.35 22.83
CA THR A 394 -10.43 -7.45 22.84
C THR A 394 -9.24 -8.02 23.60
N GLU A 395 -9.45 -9.03 24.42
CA GLU A 395 -8.43 -9.76 25.18
C GLU A 395 -7.67 -10.82 24.34
N LEU A 396 -8.15 -11.12 23.14
CA LEU A 396 -7.46 -12.05 22.24
C LEU A 396 -6.39 -11.34 21.42
N SER A 397 -5.44 -12.14 20.90
CA SER A 397 -4.26 -11.64 20.19
C SER A 397 -4.41 -11.69 18.69
N ASP A 398 -3.58 -10.88 18.02
CA ASP A 398 -3.31 -10.96 16.60
C ASP A 398 -1.86 -11.33 16.31
N LEU A 399 -1.60 -11.92 15.14
CA LEU A 399 -0.35 -12.50 14.74
C LEU A 399 0.22 -11.76 13.53
N TYR A 400 1.45 -11.26 13.69
CA TYR A 400 2.17 -10.51 12.68
C TYR A 400 3.40 -11.28 12.22
N GLY A 401 3.52 -11.58 10.94
CA GLY A 401 4.73 -12.16 10.37
C GLY A 401 5.93 -11.28 10.65
N ARG A 402 7.00 -11.87 11.26
CA ARG A 402 8.19 -11.11 11.69
C ARG A 402 8.96 -10.56 10.51
N PHE A 403 9.21 -9.26 10.49
CA PHE A 403 10.00 -8.60 9.46
C PHE A 403 11.42 -9.16 9.38
N SER A 404 12.04 -9.46 10.54
CA SER A 404 13.36 -10.08 10.60
C SER A 404 13.39 -11.49 9.98
N PHE A 405 12.29 -12.25 10.07
CA PHE A 405 12.15 -13.55 9.43
C PHE A 405 11.95 -13.39 7.91
N SER A 406 11.12 -12.45 7.48
CA SER A 406 10.86 -12.14 6.07
C SER A 406 12.12 -11.69 5.32
N TRP A 407 13.16 -11.25 6.06
CA TRP A 407 14.38 -10.73 5.47
C TRP A 407 15.09 -11.73 4.56
N LYS A 408 15.32 -12.98 5.09
CA LYS A 408 16.02 -14.05 4.34
C LYS A 408 15.55 -15.47 4.69
N SER A 409 14.53 -15.65 5.53
CA SER A 409 14.26 -16.98 6.11
C SER A 409 13.12 -17.75 5.44
N ASN A 410 12.43 -17.18 4.44
CA ASN A 410 11.35 -17.87 3.72
C ASN A 410 11.85 -18.70 2.52
N GLY A 411 13.13 -18.64 2.18
CA GLY A 411 13.74 -19.39 1.07
C GLY A 411 14.99 -18.72 0.53
N ASP A 412 15.63 -19.34 -0.45
CA ASP A 412 16.94 -18.94 -0.96
C ASP A 412 16.86 -17.97 -2.18
N PHE A 413 15.70 -17.84 -2.81
CA PHE A 413 15.54 -17.00 -3.99
C PHE A 413 15.22 -15.54 -3.62
N PRO A 414 15.72 -14.55 -4.40
CA PRO A 414 15.37 -13.15 -4.22
C PRO A 414 13.85 -12.88 -4.17
N SER A 415 13.07 -13.67 -4.90
CA SER A 415 11.59 -13.60 -4.90
C SER A 415 10.94 -14.12 -3.60
N GLN A 416 11.72 -14.65 -2.66
CA GLN A 416 11.27 -15.16 -1.37
C GLN A 416 11.87 -14.39 -0.18
N GLN A 417 12.54 -13.27 -0.44
CA GLN A 417 13.28 -12.50 0.56
C GLN A 417 13.02 -11.01 0.40
N LEU A 418 12.96 -10.27 1.51
CA LEU A 418 12.90 -8.80 1.47
C LEU A 418 14.28 -8.17 1.22
N ALA A 419 15.35 -8.81 1.65
CA ALA A 419 16.71 -8.27 1.62
C ALA A 419 17.15 -7.71 0.26
N PRO A 420 16.98 -8.42 -0.88
CA PRO A 420 17.46 -7.93 -2.17
C PRO A 420 16.77 -6.65 -2.64
N TRP A 421 15.56 -6.40 -2.16
CA TRP A 421 14.72 -5.27 -2.57
C TRP A 421 14.87 -4.07 -1.63
N LEU A 422 14.99 -4.34 -0.32
CA LEU A 422 15.02 -3.30 0.71
C LEU A 422 16.44 -2.93 1.14
N ASP A 423 17.44 -3.74 0.78
CA ASP A 423 18.86 -3.43 0.95
C ASP A 423 19.65 -3.63 -0.37
N PRO A 424 19.25 -2.93 -1.47
CA PRO A 424 19.90 -3.10 -2.77
C PRO A 424 21.36 -2.62 -2.76
N LEU A 425 21.78 -1.85 -1.77
CA LEU A 425 23.16 -1.39 -1.60
C LEU A 425 23.98 -2.32 -0.70
N GLU A 426 23.39 -3.41 -0.20
CA GLU A 426 24.05 -4.41 0.66
C GLU A 426 24.72 -3.78 1.90
N LEU A 427 24.10 -2.77 2.49
CA LEU A 427 24.63 -2.05 3.65
C LEU A 427 24.57 -2.88 4.93
N GLY A 428 23.73 -3.90 4.98
CA GLY A 428 23.57 -4.78 6.12
C GLY A 428 22.88 -4.13 7.34
N ASN A 429 22.23 -2.99 7.14
CA ASN A 429 21.56 -2.24 8.20
C ASN A 429 20.55 -3.12 8.95
N LEU A 430 20.53 -3.03 10.27
CA LEU A 430 19.49 -3.64 11.11
C LEU A 430 18.25 -2.77 11.22
N ARG A 431 18.39 -1.47 10.97
CA ARG A 431 17.31 -0.47 11.03
C ARG A 431 17.51 0.54 9.89
N LEU A 432 16.42 0.99 9.33
CA LEU A 432 16.39 2.06 8.32
C LEU A 432 15.26 3.04 8.67
N GLN A 433 15.53 4.34 8.56
CA GLN A 433 14.51 5.38 8.74
C GLN A 433 13.60 5.48 7.50
N GLY A 434 12.43 6.07 7.70
CA GLY A 434 11.52 6.34 6.59
C GLY A 434 11.95 7.51 5.72
N LEU A 435 11.18 7.75 4.66
CA LEU A 435 11.42 8.81 3.67
C LEU A 435 10.08 9.47 3.30
N ALA A 436 9.99 10.80 3.39
CA ALA A 436 8.81 11.52 2.87
C ALA A 436 8.85 11.60 1.34
N ASN A 437 7.71 11.42 0.69
CA ASN A 437 7.60 11.56 -0.76
C ASN A 437 7.73 13.04 -1.17
N GLY A 438 8.65 13.33 -2.07
CA GLY A 438 8.95 14.70 -2.48
C GLY A 438 10.07 15.35 -1.65
N ASP A 439 10.49 14.75 -0.56
CA ASP A 439 11.85 14.95 -0.12
C ASP A 439 12.74 14.32 -1.19
N SER A 440 12.98 15.10 -2.27
CA SER A 440 14.24 14.87 -2.96
C SER A 440 15.24 14.69 -1.85
N LEU A 441 15.97 13.55 -1.83
CA LEU A 441 17.18 13.46 -1.05
C LEU A 441 17.75 14.85 -1.04
N ASN A 442 17.62 15.58 0.08
CA ASN A 442 18.43 16.76 0.29
C ASN A 442 19.81 16.13 0.30
N ARG A 443 20.38 16.01 -0.91
CA ARG A 443 21.71 15.48 -1.12
C ARG A 443 22.53 16.38 -0.26
N THR A 444 22.82 15.92 0.93
CA THR A 444 23.76 16.61 1.80
C THR A 444 24.95 16.78 0.90
N ILE A 445 25.20 18.02 0.51
CA ILE A 445 26.39 18.30 -0.28
C ILE A 445 27.51 17.91 0.66
N LEU A 446 28.07 16.68 0.51
CA LEU A 446 29.15 16.19 1.37
C LEU A 446 30.33 17.19 1.45
N ASN A 447 30.29 18.23 0.61
CA ASN A 447 31.22 19.35 0.64
C ASN A 447 31.20 20.15 1.95
N THR A 448 30.08 20.18 2.68
CA THR A 448 29.95 20.86 3.98
C THR A 448 30.48 20.04 5.15
N ILE A 449 30.81 18.78 4.92
CA ILE A 449 31.25 17.89 5.98
C ILE A 449 32.66 18.21 6.43
N SER A 450 32.83 18.32 7.75
CA SER A 450 34.08 18.51 8.45
C SER A 450 34.25 17.50 9.59
N LEU A 451 35.46 17.38 10.11
CA LEU A 451 35.79 16.59 11.29
C LEU A 451 36.26 17.50 12.40
N PHE A 452 35.66 17.34 13.57
CA PHE A 452 36.06 18.11 14.75
C PHE A 452 36.19 17.22 16.00
N PRO A 453 37.29 17.37 16.81
CA PRO A 453 38.48 18.13 16.49
C PRO A 453 39.35 17.45 15.43
N ASN A 454 40.09 18.22 14.66
CA ASN A 454 41.13 17.73 13.77
C ASN A 454 42.36 18.68 13.87
N PRO A 455 43.45 18.29 14.56
CA PRO A 455 43.81 16.92 15.01
C PRO A 455 42.87 16.30 16.03
N VAL A 456 42.75 14.99 15.94
CA VAL A 456 41.93 14.18 16.84
C VAL A 456 42.69 13.92 18.13
N GLU A 457 42.17 14.42 19.24
CA GLU A 457 42.73 14.19 20.55
C GLU A 457 42.02 13.04 21.28
N LYS A 458 42.78 12.21 22.01
CA LYS A 458 42.25 11.08 22.78
C LYS A 458 41.38 10.10 21.94
N GLY A 459 41.64 10.01 20.64
CA GLY A 459 40.95 9.07 19.76
C GLY A 459 39.45 9.32 19.54
N ARG A 460 38.94 10.50 19.87
CA ARG A 460 37.52 10.86 19.70
C ARG A 460 37.34 12.09 18.84
N ALA A 461 36.47 12.00 17.87
CA ALA A 461 36.07 13.10 16.99
C ALA A 461 34.64 12.96 16.57
N GLU A 462 34.07 13.99 16.00
CA GLU A 462 32.76 14.01 15.38
C GLU A 462 32.85 14.44 13.92
N ILE A 463 32.15 13.75 13.03
CA ILE A 463 31.94 14.24 11.68
C ILE A 463 30.70 15.12 11.75
N GLU A 464 30.84 16.38 11.30
CA GLU A 464 29.81 17.42 11.35
C GLU A 464 29.37 17.83 9.94
N GLY A 465 28.22 18.52 9.83
CA GLY A 465 27.75 19.11 8.59
C GLY A 465 26.73 18.28 7.81
N PHE A 466 26.19 17.25 8.43
CA PHE A 466 25.09 16.45 7.84
C PHE A 466 23.72 17.11 8.03
N ASN A 467 23.58 18.35 7.61
CA ASN A 467 22.34 19.11 7.79
C ASN A 467 21.15 18.34 7.20
N ASN A 468 20.20 17.94 8.06
CA ASN A 468 18.98 17.22 7.71
C ASN A 468 19.17 15.84 7.04
N LEU A 469 20.37 15.27 7.08
CA LEU A 469 20.61 13.94 6.55
C LEU A 469 20.17 12.88 7.55
N GLN A 470 19.11 12.12 7.23
CA GLN A 470 18.63 11.00 8.03
C GLN A 470 19.02 9.63 7.45
N SER A 471 19.79 9.61 6.39
CA SER A 471 20.25 8.39 5.74
C SER A 471 21.66 7.99 6.18
N PRO A 472 21.97 6.69 6.25
CA PRO A 472 23.29 6.24 6.61
C PRO A 472 24.34 6.65 5.57
N VAL A 473 25.52 6.98 6.07
CA VAL A 473 26.70 7.20 5.26
C VAL A 473 27.71 6.09 5.52
N ARG A 474 28.43 5.70 4.50
CA ARG A 474 29.58 4.82 4.62
C ARG A 474 30.80 5.61 5.02
N ILE A 475 31.46 5.20 6.08
CA ILE A 475 32.65 5.83 6.64
C ILE A 475 33.79 4.83 6.60
N GLN A 476 34.86 5.17 5.89
CA GLN A 476 36.03 4.32 5.74
C GLN A 476 37.28 5.06 6.19
N LEU A 477 38.09 4.40 7.02
CA LEU A 477 39.40 4.89 7.43
C LEU A 477 40.48 4.13 6.65
N PHE A 478 41.41 4.87 6.05
CA PHE A 478 42.54 4.32 5.32
C PHE A 478 43.86 4.78 5.91
N SER A 479 44.88 3.91 5.81
CA SER A 479 46.26 4.32 5.97
C SER A 479 46.69 5.23 4.80
N LEU A 480 47.84 5.91 4.94
CA LEU A 480 48.40 6.67 3.82
C LEU A 480 48.81 5.77 2.63
N ALA A 481 49.02 4.49 2.86
CA ALA A 481 49.31 3.55 1.80
C ALA A 481 48.04 3.07 1.04
N GLY A 482 46.84 3.56 1.45
CA GLY A 482 45.58 3.21 0.83
C GLY A 482 44.96 1.91 1.35
N GLU A 483 45.49 1.32 2.40
CA GLU A 483 44.92 0.14 3.05
C GLU A 483 43.68 0.54 3.86
N ALA A 484 42.55 -0.15 3.68
CA ALA A 484 41.34 0.05 4.45
C ALA A 484 41.52 -0.55 5.85
N LEU A 485 41.47 0.31 6.87
CA LEU A 485 41.70 -0.06 8.27
C LEU A 485 40.41 -0.28 9.05
N GLN A 486 39.37 0.48 8.71
CA GLN A 486 38.06 0.41 9.31
C GLN A 486 36.99 0.80 8.32
N GLU A 487 35.86 0.14 8.39
CA GLU A 487 34.64 0.52 7.68
C GLU A 487 33.44 0.46 8.62
N THR A 488 32.58 1.47 8.58
CA THR A 488 31.34 1.51 9.35
C THR A 488 30.28 2.28 8.58
N TYR A 489 29.04 2.02 8.92
CA TYR A 489 27.88 2.75 8.45
C TYR A 489 27.21 3.42 9.63
N ALA A 490 26.90 4.71 9.52
CA ALA A 490 26.26 5.47 10.57
C ALA A 490 25.28 6.48 10.01
N THR A 491 24.15 6.63 10.71
CA THR A 491 23.18 7.69 10.43
C THR A 491 23.51 8.87 11.34
N PRO A 492 23.58 10.10 10.80
CA PRO A 492 23.79 11.30 11.61
C PRO A 492 22.73 11.44 12.70
N PHE A 493 23.13 11.92 13.86
CA PHE A 493 22.18 12.32 14.91
C PHE A 493 21.34 13.55 14.47
N ALA A 494 20.28 13.84 15.21
CA ALA A 494 19.38 14.96 14.95
C ALA A 494 20.08 16.32 14.77
N TYR A 495 21.29 16.47 15.31
CA TYR A 495 22.12 17.67 15.17
C TYR A 495 23.07 17.64 13.97
N GLY A 496 22.96 16.64 13.09
CA GLY A 496 23.81 16.51 11.91
C GLY A 496 25.26 16.11 12.20
N THR A 497 25.50 15.31 13.24
CA THR A 497 26.83 14.81 13.63
C THR A 497 26.87 13.29 13.68
N ILE A 498 28.07 12.72 13.47
CA ILE A 498 28.38 11.29 13.67
C ILE A 498 29.62 11.17 14.54
N PRO A 499 29.56 10.56 15.73
CA PRO A 499 30.72 10.33 16.56
C PRO A 499 31.62 9.25 15.95
N LEU A 500 32.93 9.48 16.00
CA LEU A 500 33.96 8.54 15.62
C LEU A 500 34.79 8.13 16.85
N ASN A 501 34.96 6.81 17.00
CA ASN A 501 35.92 6.25 17.96
C ASN A 501 37.16 5.76 17.19
N LEU A 502 38.28 6.41 17.43
CA LEU A 502 39.57 6.15 16.79
C LEU A 502 40.66 5.77 17.83
N GLU A 503 40.26 5.43 19.06
CA GLU A 503 41.16 5.05 20.18
C GLU A 503 42.08 3.87 19.86
N ALA A 504 41.65 2.97 18.95
CA ALA A 504 42.43 1.80 18.55
C ALA A 504 43.57 2.12 17.56
N PHE A 505 43.62 3.32 17.02
CA PHE A 505 44.60 3.73 15.98
C PHE A 505 45.77 4.49 16.58
N LYS A 506 46.97 4.24 16.05
CA LYS A 506 48.20 4.89 16.49
C LYS A 506 48.22 6.33 16.03
N ASN A 507 48.99 7.17 16.73
CA ASN A 507 49.26 8.56 16.33
C ASN A 507 49.80 8.59 14.91
N GLY A 508 49.23 9.45 14.08
CA GLY A 508 49.60 9.53 12.67
C GLY A 508 48.57 10.20 11.78
N LEU A 509 48.91 10.30 10.50
CA LEU A 509 48.03 10.84 9.47
C LEU A 509 47.28 9.70 8.79
N TYR A 510 45.96 9.89 8.62
CA TYR A 510 45.05 8.93 7.98
C TYR A 510 44.16 9.65 6.97
N ILE A 511 43.45 8.86 6.14
CA ILE A 511 42.46 9.34 5.19
C ILE A 511 41.09 8.79 5.63
N LEU A 512 40.17 9.69 5.90
CA LEU A 512 38.78 9.39 6.18
C LEU A 512 37.97 9.64 4.89
N ARG A 513 37.27 8.62 4.42
CA ARG A 513 36.37 8.70 3.28
C ARG A 513 34.96 8.52 3.77
N ILE A 514 34.10 9.46 3.42
CA ILE A 514 32.68 9.47 3.72
C ILE A 514 31.97 9.41 2.39
N SER A 515 31.11 8.42 2.18
CA SER A 515 30.40 8.25 0.92
C SER A 515 28.93 7.94 1.15
N GLN A 516 28.11 8.41 0.22
CA GLN A 516 26.69 8.17 0.17
C GLN A 516 26.25 8.17 -1.31
N ILE A 517 25.64 7.06 -1.75
CA ILE A 517 25.18 6.86 -3.14
C ILE A 517 26.29 7.22 -4.15
N ASP A 518 26.14 8.36 -4.84
CA ASP A 518 27.04 8.85 -5.89
C ASP A 518 27.96 9.99 -5.41
N GLN A 519 27.95 10.32 -4.12
CA GLN A 519 28.77 11.38 -3.52
C GLN A 519 29.83 10.79 -2.60
N GLN A 520 31.00 11.46 -2.61
CA GLN A 520 32.11 11.09 -1.76
C GLN A 520 32.85 12.33 -1.28
N LYS A 521 33.18 12.37 0.02
CA LYS A 521 34.09 13.32 0.63
C LYS A 521 35.28 12.60 1.22
N THR A 522 36.45 13.16 1.00
CA THR A 522 37.69 12.65 1.60
C THR A 522 38.30 13.74 2.50
N LEU A 523 38.59 13.37 3.73
CA LEU A 523 39.21 14.23 4.72
C LEU A 523 40.58 13.65 5.14
N LYS A 524 41.58 14.51 5.34
CA LYS A 524 42.83 14.14 6.03
C LYS A 524 42.60 14.32 7.51
N ILE A 525 42.92 13.31 8.29
CA ILE A 525 42.76 13.34 9.75
C ILE A 525 44.09 13.06 10.40
N TRP A 526 44.37 13.76 11.46
CA TRP A 526 45.58 13.58 12.26
C TRP A 526 45.19 13.11 13.66
N ILE A 527 45.63 11.90 14.05
CA ILE A 527 45.41 11.31 15.38
C ILE A 527 46.68 11.61 16.22
N LEU A 528 46.48 12.25 17.40
CA LEU A 528 47.53 12.62 18.33
C LEU A 528 47.57 11.66 19.53
#